data_d86e537147ca67a4d50ba630e88ba84e
#
_entry.id   d86e537147ca67a4d50ba630e88ba84e
#
_cell.length_a   1.000
_cell.length_b   1.000
_cell.length_c   1.000
_cell.angle_alpha   90.00
_cell.angle_beta   90.00
_cell.angle_gamma   90.00
#
_symmetry.space_group_name_H-M   'P 1'
#
loop_
_entity.id
_entity.type
_entity.pdbx_description
1 polymer ?
#
loop_
_entity_poly.entity_id
_entity_poly.type
_entity_poly.pdbx_seq_one_letter_code
_entity_poly.pdbx_strand_id
1 'polypeptide(L)'
;AIIGGGTIGAELALTLAETGRDVTVIEMNDELAAQGHFFYKIGLKHAILDVKENYHALLKTRCLEVLDNGVRVMDAEGQEQIVKADTVIYAVGMKSKREEALAFYGITPQTAVIGDCKRVGRVMEATHDGYFFAMSL
;
A
#
# COMPACT_ATOMS: atom_id res chain seq x y z
N ALA A 1 -8.02 -0.29 -12.04
CA ALA A 1 -7.46 -1.36 -11.21
C ALA A 1 -6.41 -0.79 -10.25
N ILE A 2 -6.36 -1.33 -9.03
CA ILE A 2 -5.35 -0.99 -8.02
C ILE A 2 -4.56 -2.26 -7.71
N ILE A 3 -3.25 -2.22 -7.93
CA ILE A 3 -2.34 -3.32 -7.63
C ILE A 3 -1.79 -3.10 -6.21
N GLY A 4 -2.14 -3.99 -5.30
CA GLY A 4 -1.81 -3.94 -3.88
C GLY A 4 -2.99 -3.49 -3.01
N GLY A 5 -3.48 -4.39 -2.18
CA GLY A 5 -4.59 -4.20 -1.23
C GLY A 5 -4.14 -3.93 0.20
N GLY A 6 -2.94 -3.38 0.39
CA GLY A 6 -2.53 -2.82 1.68
C GLY A 6 -3.43 -1.67 2.12
N THR A 7 -3.15 -1.07 3.29
CA THR A 7 -3.96 0.04 3.83
C THR A 7 -4.18 1.15 2.79
N ILE A 8 -3.11 1.60 2.11
CA ILE A 8 -3.17 2.68 1.12
C ILE A 8 -4.05 2.30 -0.07
N GLY A 9 -3.82 1.11 -0.66
CA GLY A 9 -4.59 0.68 -1.83
C GLY A 9 -6.06 0.43 -1.53
N ALA A 10 -6.36 -0.14 -0.36
CA ALA A 10 -7.73 -0.41 0.07
C ALA A 10 -8.52 0.89 0.35
N GLU A 11 -7.89 1.89 1.01
CA GLU A 11 -8.50 3.20 1.26
C GLU A 11 -8.72 4.00 -0.03
N LEU A 12 -7.72 3.99 -0.93
CA LEU A 12 -7.85 4.67 -2.21
C LEU A 12 -8.97 4.06 -3.05
N ALA A 13 -9.07 2.72 -3.06
CA ALA A 13 -10.15 2.02 -3.74
C ALA A 13 -11.52 2.40 -3.17
N LEU A 14 -11.65 2.48 -1.84
CA LEU A 14 -12.87 2.91 -1.18
C LEU A 14 -13.25 4.33 -1.61
N THR A 15 -12.33 5.28 -1.52
CA THR A 15 -12.55 6.67 -1.92
C THR A 15 -12.99 6.78 -3.39
N LEU A 16 -12.38 6.02 -4.29
CA LEU A 16 -12.76 6.01 -5.70
C LEU A 16 -14.14 5.40 -5.91
N ALA A 17 -14.47 4.30 -5.23
CA ALA A 17 -15.77 3.64 -5.30
C ALA A 17 -16.90 4.56 -4.78
N GLU A 18 -16.66 5.32 -3.69
CA GLU A 18 -17.59 6.34 -3.17
C GLU A 18 -17.90 7.44 -4.19
N THR A 19 -16.99 7.71 -5.12
CA THR A 19 -17.23 8.66 -6.22
C THR A 19 -17.92 8.01 -7.44
N GLY A 20 -18.37 6.75 -7.31
CA GLY A 20 -19.08 6.01 -8.36
C GLY A 20 -18.16 5.41 -9.42
N ARG A 21 -16.87 5.27 -9.17
CA ARG A 21 -15.92 4.56 -10.05
C ARG A 21 -15.94 3.08 -9.76
N ASP A 22 -15.92 2.27 -10.82
CA ASP A 22 -15.78 0.82 -10.72
C ASP A 22 -14.30 0.48 -10.47
N VAL A 23 -13.99 -0.08 -9.30
CA VAL A 23 -12.61 -0.29 -8.84
C VAL A 23 -12.37 -1.75 -8.49
N THR A 24 -11.34 -2.33 -9.08
CA THR A 24 -10.85 -3.67 -8.73
C THR A 24 -9.50 -3.58 -8.04
N VAL A 25 -9.43 -4.07 -6.79
CA VAL A 25 -8.19 -4.23 -6.03
C VAL A 25 -7.63 -5.63 -6.26
N ILE A 26 -6.37 -5.71 -6.66
CA ILE A 26 -5.63 -6.97 -6.87
C ILE A 26 -4.67 -7.14 -5.70
N GLU A 27 -4.90 -8.15 -4.85
CA GLU A 27 -4.12 -8.39 -3.64
C GLU A 27 -3.64 -9.84 -3.57
N MET A 28 -2.33 -10.04 -3.34
CA MET A 28 -1.72 -11.37 -3.27
C MET A 28 -1.99 -12.11 -1.95
N ASN A 29 -2.32 -11.37 -0.88
CA ASN A 29 -2.70 -11.94 0.41
C ASN A 29 -4.19 -12.34 0.40
N ASP A 30 -4.59 -13.01 1.46
CA ASP A 30 -5.97 -13.49 1.66
C ASP A 30 -6.90 -12.43 2.31
N GLU A 31 -6.38 -11.26 2.65
CA GLU A 31 -7.18 -10.15 3.20
C GLU A 31 -6.64 -8.79 2.76
N LEU A 32 -7.54 -7.80 2.70
CA LEU A 32 -7.19 -6.40 2.52
C LEU A 32 -6.63 -5.82 3.82
N ALA A 33 -5.71 -4.85 3.67
CA ALA A 33 -5.09 -4.14 4.79
C ALA A 33 -4.55 -5.08 5.88
N ALA A 34 -3.90 -6.19 5.49
CA ALA A 34 -3.43 -7.25 6.38
C ALA A 34 -2.64 -6.73 7.60
N GLN A 35 -1.85 -5.65 7.42
CA GLN A 35 -1.06 -5.00 8.48
C GLN A 35 -1.85 -3.94 9.26
N GLY A 36 -3.13 -3.73 8.94
CA GLY A 36 -4.00 -2.79 9.64
C GLY A 36 -4.37 -3.26 11.05
N HIS A 37 -4.63 -2.29 11.94
CA HIS A 37 -5.14 -2.62 13.27
C HIS A 37 -6.53 -3.30 13.18
N PHE A 38 -6.85 -4.17 14.12
CA PHE A 38 -8.10 -4.95 14.10
C PHE A 38 -9.36 -4.09 13.91
N PHE A 39 -9.53 -3.04 14.72
CA PHE A 39 -10.69 -2.14 14.59
C PHE A 39 -10.73 -1.38 13.27
N TYR A 40 -9.56 -1.01 12.74
CA TYR A 40 -9.47 -0.40 11.42
C TYR A 40 -10.00 -1.35 10.33
N LYS A 41 -9.60 -2.62 10.35
CA LYS A 41 -10.07 -3.62 9.37
C LYS A 41 -11.59 -3.84 9.46
N ILE A 42 -12.17 -3.80 10.66
CA ILE A 42 -13.63 -3.87 10.83
C ILE A 42 -14.31 -2.66 10.17
N GLY A 43 -13.82 -1.44 10.46
CA GLY A 43 -14.36 -0.22 9.86
C GLY A 43 -14.26 -0.23 8.34
N LEU A 44 -13.10 -0.62 7.79
CA LEU A 44 -12.89 -0.74 6.36
C LEU A 44 -13.87 -1.74 5.71
N LYS A 45 -14.06 -2.91 6.31
CA LYS A 45 -15.03 -3.91 5.82
C LYS A 45 -16.45 -3.36 5.78
N HIS A 46 -16.87 -2.62 6.81
CA HIS A 46 -18.20 -1.99 6.82
C HIS A 46 -18.33 -0.95 5.71
N ALA A 47 -17.35 -0.05 5.58
CA ALA A 47 -17.38 0.96 4.53
C ALA A 47 -17.40 0.37 3.10
N ILE A 48 -16.68 -0.73 2.87
CA ILE A 48 -16.72 -1.45 1.59
C ILE A 48 -18.12 -2.00 1.29
N LEU A 49 -18.88 -2.44 2.30
CA LEU A 49 -20.24 -2.95 2.09
C LEU A 49 -21.18 -1.86 1.54
N ASP A 50 -20.97 -0.60 1.90
CA ASP A 50 -21.78 0.53 1.43
C ASP A 50 -21.54 0.85 -0.06
N VAL A 51 -20.39 0.47 -0.61
CA VAL A 51 -19.97 0.68 -2.00
C VAL A 51 -19.71 -0.62 -2.77
N LYS A 52 -20.25 -1.73 -2.29
CA LYS A 52 -19.99 -3.09 -2.81
C LYS A 52 -20.24 -3.27 -4.31
N GLU A 53 -21.08 -2.42 -4.91
CA GLU A 53 -21.38 -2.46 -6.34
C GLU A 53 -20.22 -1.93 -7.19
N ASN A 54 -19.41 -1.05 -6.61
CA ASN A 54 -18.28 -0.39 -7.27
C ASN A 54 -16.91 -0.81 -6.71
N TYR A 55 -16.87 -1.66 -5.68
CA TYR A 55 -15.64 -2.11 -5.03
C TYR A 55 -15.48 -3.61 -5.17
N HIS A 56 -14.49 -4.05 -5.92
CA HIS A 56 -14.17 -5.45 -6.14
C HIS A 56 -12.79 -5.77 -5.59
N ALA A 57 -12.65 -6.90 -4.89
CA ALA A 57 -11.36 -7.35 -4.38
C ALA A 57 -11.04 -8.76 -4.92
N LEU A 58 -9.94 -8.87 -5.64
CA LEU A 58 -9.34 -10.13 -6.05
C LEU A 58 -8.22 -10.46 -5.07
N LEU A 59 -8.55 -11.24 -4.04
CA LEU A 59 -7.61 -11.72 -3.04
C LEU A 59 -6.86 -12.95 -3.56
N LYS A 60 -5.71 -13.28 -2.93
CA LYS A 60 -4.82 -14.38 -3.35
C LYS A 60 -4.47 -14.33 -4.83
N THR A 61 -4.48 -13.12 -5.39
CA THR A 61 -4.32 -12.87 -6.81
C THR A 61 -3.08 -12.02 -7.04
N ARG A 62 -2.16 -12.49 -7.85
CA ARG A 62 -0.90 -11.80 -8.15
C ARG A 62 -0.98 -11.10 -9.50
N CYS A 63 -0.56 -9.85 -9.55
CA CYS A 63 -0.30 -9.15 -10.81
C CYS A 63 0.90 -9.78 -11.51
N LEU A 64 0.75 -10.12 -12.78
CA LEU A 64 1.82 -10.61 -13.65
C LEU A 64 2.35 -9.50 -14.54
N GLU A 65 1.46 -8.72 -15.14
CA GLU A 65 1.80 -7.72 -16.14
C GLU A 65 0.73 -6.65 -16.25
N VAL A 66 1.14 -5.41 -16.52
CA VAL A 66 0.22 -4.33 -16.87
C VAL A 66 0.19 -4.21 -18.39
N LEU A 67 -1.01 -4.24 -18.93
CA LEU A 67 -1.30 -4.18 -20.37
C LEU A 67 -1.99 -2.85 -20.72
N ASP A 68 -2.05 -2.51 -22.00
CA ASP A 68 -2.73 -1.29 -22.46
C ASP A 68 -4.23 -1.26 -22.10
N ASN A 69 -4.85 -2.42 -21.92
CA ASN A 69 -6.29 -2.57 -21.65
C ASN A 69 -6.60 -3.12 -20.24
N GLY A 70 -5.61 -3.18 -19.34
CA GLY A 70 -5.81 -3.67 -17.98
C GLY A 70 -4.61 -4.36 -17.37
N VAL A 71 -4.88 -5.35 -16.50
CA VAL A 71 -3.85 -6.06 -15.74
C VAL A 71 -4.02 -7.57 -15.92
N ARG A 72 -2.98 -8.26 -16.36
CA ARG A 72 -2.92 -9.72 -16.36
C ARG A 72 -2.58 -10.21 -14.95
N VAL A 73 -3.42 -11.05 -14.41
CA VAL A 73 -3.32 -11.57 -13.05
C VAL A 73 -3.36 -13.09 -13.04
N MET A 74 -2.89 -13.68 -11.94
CA MET A 74 -2.96 -15.11 -11.67
C MET A 74 -3.51 -15.35 -10.28
N ASP A 75 -4.53 -16.17 -10.16
CA ASP A 75 -5.13 -16.57 -8.89
C ASP A 75 -4.32 -17.65 -8.14
N ALA A 76 -4.83 -18.10 -7.00
CA ALA A 76 -4.20 -19.12 -6.18
C ALA A 76 -4.14 -20.51 -6.84
N GLU A 77 -5.06 -20.78 -7.74
CA GLU A 77 -5.16 -22.03 -8.52
C GLU A 77 -4.25 -22.03 -9.75
N GLY A 78 -3.55 -20.91 -10.02
CA GLY A 78 -2.66 -20.74 -11.16
C GLY A 78 -3.39 -20.38 -12.45
N GLN A 79 -4.67 -19.97 -12.38
CA GLN A 79 -5.42 -19.53 -13.53
C GLN A 79 -5.13 -18.07 -13.84
N GLU A 80 -4.85 -17.80 -15.11
CA GLU A 80 -4.60 -16.44 -15.57
C GLU A 80 -5.88 -15.81 -16.13
N GLN A 81 -6.06 -14.52 -15.84
CA GLN A 81 -7.12 -13.71 -16.42
C GLN A 81 -6.66 -12.26 -16.62
N ILE A 82 -7.41 -11.52 -17.43
CA ILE A 82 -7.20 -10.08 -17.62
C ILE A 82 -8.30 -9.32 -16.90
N VAL A 83 -7.90 -8.50 -15.91
CA VAL A 83 -8.74 -7.49 -15.27
C VAL A 83 -8.70 -6.25 -16.15
N LYS A 84 -9.81 -5.97 -16.86
CA LYS A 84 -9.91 -4.77 -17.70
C LYS A 84 -9.88 -3.51 -16.84
N ALA A 85 -9.15 -2.51 -17.28
CA ALA A 85 -9.08 -1.23 -16.61
C ALA A 85 -8.58 -0.12 -17.54
N ASP A 86 -9.18 1.05 -17.42
CA ASP A 86 -8.75 2.27 -18.13
C ASP A 86 -7.58 2.95 -17.42
N THR A 87 -7.47 2.71 -16.11
CA THR A 87 -6.41 3.27 -15.24
C THR A 87 -5.88 2.21 -14.31
N VAL A 88 -4.56 2.14 -14.19
CA VAL A 88 -3.88 1.22 -13.28
C VAL A 88 -3.06 2.02 -12.26
N ILE A 89 -3.27 1.75 -10.98
CA ILE A 89 -2.60 2.40 -9.86
C ILE A 89 -1.75 1.37 -9.11
N TYR A 90 -0.51 1.71 -8.82
CA TYR A 90 0.39 0.89 -8.03
C TYR A 90 0.36 1.32 -6.56
N ALA A 91 0.00 0.39 -5.67
CA ALA A 91 0.01 0.55 -4.21
C ALA A 91 0.78 -0.60 -3.54
N VAL A 92 1.91 -0.98 -4.13
CA VAL A 92 2.70 -2.18 -3.77
C VAL A 92 3.74 -1.95 -2.66
N GLY A 93 3.60 -0.85 -1.93
CA GLY A 93 4.46 -0.50 -0.81
C GLY A 93 5.55 0.52 -1.15
N MET A 94 6.45 0.73 -0.22
CA MET A 94 7.53 1.71 -0.29
C MET A 94 8.87 1.03 -0.01
N LYS A 95 9.95 1.62 -0.52
CA LYS A 95 11.33 1.19 -0.24
C LYS A 95 12.08 2.34 0.42
N SER A 96 12.79 2.04 1.51
CA SER A 96 13.64 3.00 2.20
C SER A 96 14.79 3.47 1.29
N LYS A 97 15.06 4.78 1.28
CA LYS A 97 16.23 5.39 0.61
C LYS A 97 17.42 5.51 1.56
N ARG A 98 17.67 4.44 2.30
CA ARG A 98 18.69 4.42 3.36
C ARG A 98 20.09 4.73 2.86
N GLU A 99 20.48 4.18 1.71
CA GLU A 99 21.83 4.39 1.14
C GLU A 99 22.03 5.85 0.76
N GLU A 100 21.02 6.48 0.13
CA GLU A 100 21.07 7.90 -0.21
C GLU A 100 21.17 8.76 1.07
N ALA A 101 20.42 8.41 2.13
CA ALA A 101 20.47 9.11 3.40
C ALA A 101 21.84 8.96 4.11
N LEU A 102 22.45 7.78 4.02
CA LEU A 102 23.78 7.51 4.58
C LEU A 102 24.90 8.31 3.90
N ALA A 103 24.70 8.73 2.64
CA ALA A 103 25.68 9.56 1.94
C ALA A 103 25.86 10.96 2.59
N PHE A 104 24.95 11.38 3.45
CA PHE A 104 25.07 12.62 4.22
C PHE A 104 25.90 12.50 5.51
N TYR A 105 26.33 11.28 5.90
CA TYR A 105 27.18 11.10 7.06
C TYR A 105 28.52 11.80 6.88
N GLY A 106 28.96 12.50 7.96
CA GLY A 106 30.22 13.25 7.94
C GLY A 106 30.15 14.67 7.35
N ILE A 107 29.00 15.09 6.83
CA ILE A 107 28.79 16.49 6.38
C ILE A 107 28.69 17.42 7.60
N THR A 108 28.09 16.91 8.67
CA THR A 108 28.02 17.61 9.98
C THR A 108 28.56 16.70 11.10
N PRO A 109 29.00 17.28 12.23
CA PRO A 109 29.50 16.49 13.37
C PRO A 109 28.49 15.46 13.88
N GLN A 110 27.21 15.78 13.77
CA GLN A 110 26.12 14.91 14.24
C GLN A 110 25.10 14.73 13.11
N THR A 111 24.91 13.50 12.69
CA THR A 111 23.97 13.12 11.62
C THR A 111 23.23 11.84 12.03
N ALA A 112 21.91 11.82 11.88
CA ALA A 112 21.12 10.60 12.05
C ALA A 112 20.18 10.37 10.87
N VAL A 113 20.01 9.11 10.52
CA VAL A 113 18.98 8.67 9.58
C VAL A 113 17.77 8.24 10.36
N ILE A 114 16.62 8.89 10.15
CA ILE A 114 15.38 8.68 10.91
C ILE A 114 14.20 8.44 9.96
N GLY A 115 13.09 7.90 10.51
CA GLY A 115 11.85 7.70 9.77
C GLY A 115 12.02 6.78 8.55
N ASP A 116 11.31 7.07 7.48
CA ASP A 116 11.27 6.23 6.26
C ASP A 116 12.62 6.12 5.55
N CYS A 117 13.51 7.08 5.73
CA CYS A 117 14.88 6.96 5.23
C CYS A 117 15.66 5.85 5.93
N LYS A 118 15.39 5.59 7.22
CA LYS A 118 15.98 4.50 7.99
C LYS A 118 15.30 3.16 7.68
N ARG A 119 14.00 3.15 7.78
CA ARG A 119 13.11 2.01 7.52
C ARG A 119 11.69 2.51 7.33
N VAL A 120 11.04 2.09 6.26
CA VAL A 120 9.62 2.39 6.04
C VAL A 120 8.80 1.95 7.25
N GLY A 121 8.03 2.87 7.81
CA GLY A 121 7.26 2.68 9.02
C GLY A 121 6.02 3.56 9.06
N ARG A 122 5.54 3.81 10.27
CA ARG A 122 4.39 4.69 10.54
C ARG A 122 4.89 5.98 11.19
N VAL A 123 3.97 6.92 11.39
CA VAL A 123 4.25 8.21 12.04
C VAL A 123 4.89 8.00 13.42
N MET A 124 4.44 7.00 14.17
CA MET A 124 4.99 6.70 15.50
C MET A 124 6.48 6.37 15.46
N GLU A 125 6.92 5.50 14.56
CA GLU A 125 8.33 5.14 14.42
C GLU A 125 9.16 6.36 14.02
N ALA A 126 8.67 7.17 13.09
CA ALA A 126 9.36 8.37 12.64
C ALA A 126 9.50 9.42 13.75
N THR A 127 8.44 9.66 14.53
CA THR A 127 8.46 10.60 15.66
C THR A 127 9.33 10.11 16.80
N HIS A 128 9.31 8.80 17.10
CA HIS A 128 10.20 8.22 18.11
C HIS A 128 11.67 8.33 17.69
N ASP A 129 12.01 7.98 16.46
CA ASP A 129 13.39 8.12 15.96
C ASP A 129 13.87 9.57 16.09
N GLY A 130 13.05 10.57 15.71
CA GLY A 130 13.37 11.98 15.85
C GLY A 130 13.56 12.42 17.31
N TYR A 131 12.63 12.02 18.17
CA TYR A 131 12.70 12.34 19.60
C TYR A 131 13.96 11.77 20.26
N PHE A 132 14.24 10.48 20.09
CA PHE A 132 15.40 9.86 20.72
C PHE A 132 16.72 10.40 20.17
N PHE A 133 16.80 10.72 18.88
CA PHE A 133 17.99 11.37 18.35
C PHE A 133 18.17 12.77 18.96
N ALA A 134 17.12 13.59 19.04
CA ALA A 134 17.21 14.91 19.63
C ALA A 134 17.62 14.87 21.12
N MET A 135 17.20 13.85 21.87
CA MET A 135 17.59 13.65 23.26
C MET A 135 19.06 13.18 23.44
N SER A 136 19.71 12.75 22.36
CA SER A 136 21.11 12.30 22.38
C SER A 136 22.11 13.38 21.94
N LEU A 137 21.62 14.56 21.56
CA LEU A 137 22.43 15.74 21.23
C LEU A 137 22.90 16.47 22.49
#